data_d9e16ee05327c4a475dbf16b0ee25840
#
_entry.id   d9e16ee05327c4a475dbf16b0ee25840
#
_cell.length_a   1.000
_cell.length_b   1.000
_cell.length_c   1.000
_cell.angle_alpha   90.00
_cell.angle_beta   90.00
_cell.angle_gamma   90.00
#
_symmetry.space_group_name_H-M   'P 1'
#
loop_
_entity.id
_entity.type
_entity.pdbx_description
1 polymer ?
#
loop_
_entity_poly.entity_id
_entity_poly.type
_entity_poly.pdbx_seq_one_letter_code
_entity_poly.pdbx_strand_id
1 'polypeptide(L)'
;MSQGDIQLAVDRVEAIYNHAIIALHGVSLTVRRGEVLALLGANGAGKSTTLKSISNLLQAERGQIIAGSIRFEGCNVLRTSPAELVRRGLVQVLEGRHCFRSLTVEENLVTGGVARGSGRAEIAQDLERTYATFPRLKEKRKATSGLTSGGEQQMTAIGRALMSRPRLLVLDEPSMGLAPLIVRDIFRKLKSLNQSEGLSILVAEQNSTVALQYADRATVLENGVSVLEGPAAALRQRDDVKAFYFGEGSVSADRRAVEPILPAA
;
A
#
# COMPACT_ATOMS: atom_id res chain seq x y z
N MET A 1 -18.74 9.25 14.91
CA MET A 1 -18.17 8.21 14.03
C MET A 1 -17.79 7.02 14.90
N SER A 2 -18.33 5.83 14.65
CA SER A 2 -18.09 4.66 15.51
C SER A 2 -16.66 4.14 15.32
N GLN A 3 -15.96 3.86 16.42
CA GLN A 3 -14.62 3.23 16.40
C GLN A 3 -14.59 1.85 15.70
N GLY A 4 -15.75 1.24 15.42
CA GLY A 4 -15.87 -0.06 14.79
C GLY A 4 -15.51 -0.15 13.31
N ASP A 5 -15.28 1.00 12.65
CA ASP A 5 -15.05 1.06 11.19
C ASP A 5 -13.56 1.16 10.82
N ILE A 6 -12.67 1.47 11.78
CA ILE A 6 -11.24 1.60 11.55
C ILE A 6 -10.58 0.22 11.53
N GLN A 7 -9.99 -0.15 10.40
CA GLN A 7 -9.27 -1.40 10.22
C GLN A 7 -7.79 -1.28 10.58
N LEU A 8 -7.15 -0.18 10.15
CA LEU A 8 -5.77 0.16 10.50
C LEU A 8 -5.73 1.55 11.15
N ALA A 9 -5.04 1.66 12.27
CA ALA A 9 -4.72 2.94 12.91
C ALA A 9 -3.22 3.04 13.13
N VAL A 10 -2.63 4.12 12.65
CA VAL A 10 -1.25 4.56 12.89
C VAL A 10 -1.35 5.87 13.66
N ASP A 11 -0.78 5.93 14.86
CA ASP A 11 -0.87 7.08 15.75
C ASP A 11 0.52 7.56 16.15
N ARG A 12 0.90 8.74 15.66
CA ARG A 12 2.12 9.48 15.95
C ARG A 12 3.38 8.62 15.94
N VAL A 13 3.54 7.83 14.87
CA VAL A 13 4.66 6.89 14.73
C VAL A 13 5.93 7.64 14.39
N GLU A 14 6.95 7.44 15.22
CA GLU A 14 8.32 7.86 14.97
C GLU A 14 9.20 6.64 14.69
N ALA A 15 10.05 6.71 13.67
CA ALA A 15 10.91 5.62 13.27
C ALA A 15 12.32 6.11 12.95
N ILE A 16 13.31 5.30 13.34
CA ILE A 16 14.74 5.60 13.18
C ILE A 16 15.45 4.42 12.50
N TYR A 17 16.40 4.71 11.62
CA TYR A 17 17.31 3.73 11.03
C TYR A 17 18.72 3.85 11.63
N ASN A 18 19.38 2.71 11.82
CA ASN A 18 20.76 2.64 12.34
C ASN A 18 20.99 3.47 13.62
N HIS A 19 19.96 3.65 14.45
CA HIS A 19 19.97 4.46 15.67
C HIS A 19 20.37 5.94 15.47
N ALA A 20 20.37 6.44 14.23
CA ALA A 20 20.87 7.79 13.91
C ALA A 20 19.94 8.59 13.00
N ILE A 21 19.28 7.95 12.03
CA ILE A 21 18.52 8.65 10.99
C ILE A 21 17.03 8.53 11.32
N ILE A 22 16.42 9.62 11.75
CA ILE A 22 14.96 9.68 11.98
C ILE A 22 14.29 9.79 10.60
N ALA A 23 13.45 8.83 10.27
CA ALA A 23 12.75 8.75 9.00
C ALA A 23 11.26 9.10 9.12
N LEU A 24 10.66 8.92 10.31
CA LEU A 24 9.29 9.34 10.61
C LEU A 24 9.29 10.19 11.88
N HIS A 25 8.55 11.30 11.85
CA HIS A 25 8.48 12.32 12.88
C HIS A 25 7.06 12.49 13.45
N GLY A 26 6.33 11.38 13.69
CA GLY A 26 4.97 11.41 14.23
C GLY A 26 3.88 11.20 13.19
N VAL A 27 4.08 10.24 12.27
CA VAL A 27 3.09 9.91 11.24
C VAL A 27 1.81 9.37 11.87
N SER A 28 0.67 9.93 11.43
CA SER A 28 -0.66 9.44 11.79
C SER A 28 -1.50 9.25 10.54
N LEU A 29 -2.20 8.12 10.43
CA LEU A 29 -3.19 7.83 9.40
C LEU A 29 -4.14 6.74 9.86
N THR A 30 -5.31 6.66 9.22
CA THR A 30 -6.27 5.58 9.45
C THR A 30 -6.78 5.03 8.14
N VAL A 31 -6.98 3.70 8.06
CA VAL A 31 -7.68 3.03 6.95
C VAL A 31 -8.97 2.42 7.49
N ARG A 32 -10.10 2.73 6.85
CA ARG A 32 -11.40 2.13 7.17
C ARG A 32 -11.59 0.82 6.40
N ARG A 33 -12.49 -0.02 6.89
CA ARG A 33 -12.86 -1.25 6.15
C ARG A 33 -13.45 -0.91 4.79
N GLY A 34 -12.95 -1.59 3.74
CA GLY A 34 -13.39 -1.36 2.36
C GLY A 34 -12.97 -0.01 1.77
N GLU A 35 -12.07 0.72 2.42
CA GLU A 35 -11.54 2.00 1.93
C GLU A 35 -10.29 1.81 1.08
N VAL A 36 -10.14 2.64 0.06
CA VAL A 36 -8.87 2.87 -0.64
C VAL A 36 -8.26 4.17 -0.14
N LEU A 37 -7.20 4.07 0.67
CA LEU A 37 -6.43 5.22 1.15
C LEU A 37 -5.15 5.37 0.31
N ALA A 38 -4.91 6.55 -0.24
CA ALA A 38 -3.64 6.92 -0.84
C ALA A 38 -2.72 7.61 0.17
N LEU A 39 -1.48 7.14 0.27
CA LEU A 39 -0.39 7.79 1.00
C LEU A 39 0.50 8.50 -0.02
N LEU A 40 0.39 9.81 -0.11
CA LEU A 40 1.09 10.63 -1.09
C LEU A 40 2.34 11.26 -0.48
N GLY A 41 3.39 11.45 -1.28
CA GLY A 41 4.62 12.09 -0.81
C GLY A 41 5.72 12.02 -1.87
N ALA A 42 6.63 12.98 -1.87
CA ALA A 42 7.83 12.96 -2.67
C ALA A 42 8.74 11.76 -2.30
N ASN A 43 9.76 11.50 -3.10
CA ASN A 43 10.80 10.54 -2.72
C ASN A 43 11.49 11.01 -1.43
N GLY A 44 11.68 10.08 -0.49
CA GLY A 44 12.22 10.41 0.83
C GLY A 44 11.21 10.96 1.85
N ALA A 45 9.94 11.17 1.49
CA ALA A 45 8.92 11.68 2.43
C ALA A 45 8.57 10.73 3.59
N GLY A 46 9.04 9.47 3.55
CA GLY A 46 8.77 8.47 4.59
C GLY A 46 7.69 7.43 4.23
N LYS A 47 7.19 7.42 2.98
CA LYS A 47 6.12 6.48 2.54
C LYS A 47 6.48 5.01 2.78
N SER A 48 7.58 4.52 2.19
CA SER A 48 8.00 3.12 2.33
C SER A 48 8.33 2.76 3.77
N THR A 49 8.90 3.69 4.54
CA THR A 49 9.14 3.52 5.98
C THR A 49 7.82 3.35 6.73
N THR A 50 6.80 4.15 6.41
CA THR A 50 5.46 4.03 7.01
C THR A 50 4.84 2.67 6.67
N LEU A 51 4.89 2.22 5.42
CA LEU A 51 4.34 0.92 5.02
C LEU A 51 5.09 -0.25 5.68
N LYS A 52 6.43 -0.19 5.75
CA LYS A 52 7.24 -1.19 6.46
C LYS A 52 6.96 -1.20 7.97
N SER A 53 6.67 -0.03 8.58
CA SER A 53 6.22 0.06 9.96
C SER A 53 4.88 -0.68 10.18
N ILE A 54 3.92 -0.46 9.29
CA ILE A 54 2.60 -1.11 9.30
C ILE A 54 2.71 -2.63 9.16
N SER A 55 3.68 -3.13 8.39
CA SER A 55 3.90 -4.57 8.17
C SER A 55 4.93 -5.18 9.14
N ASN A 56 5.43 -4.39 10.09
CA ASN A 56 6.48 -4.76 11.06
C ASN A 56 7.77 -5.29 10.40
N LEU A 57 8.17 -4.68 9.28
CA LEU A 57 9.33 -5.08 8.49
C LEU A 57 10.57 -4.21 8.71
N LEU A 58 10.48 -3.11 9.49
CA LEU A 58 11.60 -2.19 9.70
C LEU A 58 12.85 -2.85 10.26
N GLN A 59 12.69 -3.82 11.17
CA GLN A 59 13.82 -4.49 11.80
C GLN A 59 14.72 -5.23 10.80
N ALA A 60 14.17 -5.72 9.69
CA ALA A 60 14.93 -6.37 8.63
C ALA A 60 15.93 -5.42 7.95
N GLU A 61 15.68 -4.10 8.04
CA GLU A 61 16.53 -3.04 7.47
C GLU A 61 17.20 -2.18 8.57
N ARG A 62 17.36 -2.72 9.78
CA ARG A 62 17.94 -2.02 10.94
C ARG A 62 17.15 -0.77 11.34
N GLY A 63 15.84 -0.73 11.05
CA GLY A 63 14.92 0.30 11.51
C GLY A 63 14.18 -0.14 12.76
N GLN A 64 13.75 0.82 13.56
CA GLN A 64 12.89 0.59 14.72
C GLN A 64 11.91 1.74 14.92
N ILE A 65 10.74 1.43 15.48
CA ILE A 65 9.78 2.42 15.94
C ILE A 65 10.18 2.82 17.36
N ILE A 66 10.34 4.12 17.59
CA ILE A 66 10.78 4.68 18.88
C ILE A 66 9.62 5.35 19.64
N ALA A 67 8.54 5.75 18.96
CA ALA A 67 7.34 6.32 19.57
C ALA A 67 6.09 6.01 18.74
N GLY A 68 4.93 6.21 19.34
CA GLY A 68 3.62 5.99 18.71
C GLY A 68 3.12 4.56 18.78
N SER A 69 2.05 4.28 18.06
CA SER A 69 1.43 2.95 18.03
C SER A 69 0.84 2.61 16.66
N ILE A 70 0.80 1.31 16.34
CA ILE A 70 0.14 0.80 15.13
C ILE A 70 -0.77 -0.35 15.54
N ARG A 71 -2.05 -0.24 15.14
CA ARG A 71 -3.06 -1.28 15.39
C ARG A 71 -3.72 -1.70 14.09
N PHE A 72 -3.79 -3.00 13.85
CA PHE A 72 -4.54 -3.61 12.75
C PHE A 72 -5.62 -4.51 13.33
N GLU A 73 -6.90 -4.20 13.06
CA GLU A 73 -8.06 -4.90 13.63
C GLU A 73 -7.96 -5.09 15.17
N GLY A 74 -7.54 -4.04 15.87
CA GLY A 74 -7.32 -4.04 17.31
C GLY A 74 -6.02 -4.69 17.78
N CYS A 75 -5.32 -5.45 16.91
CA CYS A 75 -4.05 -6.09 17.23
C CYS A 75 -2.90 -5.08 17.19
N ASN A 76 -1.99 -5.13 18.17
CA ASN A 76 -0.78 -4.33 18.17
C ASN A 76 0.24 -4.91 17.17
N VAL A 77 0.48 -4.18 16.08
CA VAL A 77 1.39 -4.60 15.00
C VAL A 77 2.81 -4.82 15.50
N LEU A 78 3.31 -3.97 16.40
CA LEU A 78 4.70 -4.02 16.87
C LEU A 78 5.01 -5.26 17.72
N ARG A 79 3.96 -5.93 18.22
CA ARG A 79 4.05 -7.18 19.01
C ARG A 79 3.67 -8.41 18.20
N THR A 80 3.43 -8.27 16.90
CA THR A 80 2.95 -9.34 16.02
C THR A 80 3.97 -9.57 14.91
N SER A 81 4.37 -10.82 14.68
CA SER A 81 5.32 -11.14 13.63
C SER A 81 4.74 -10.83 12.24
N PRO A 82 5.58 -10.49 11.23
CA PRO A 82 5.10 -10.29 9.86
C PRO A 82 4.30 -11.48 9.31
N ALA A 83 4.75 -12.70 9.59
CA ALA A 83 4.03 -13.91 9.17
C ALA A 83 2.63 -14.02 9.78
N GLU A 84 2.47 -13.63 11.04
CA GLU A 84 1.16 -13.62 11.70
C GLU A 84 0.28 -12.47 11.17
N LEU A 85 0.84 -11.31 10.84
CA LEU A 85 0.12 -10.22 10.18
C LEU A 85 -0.44 -10.66 8.83
N VAL A 86 0.35 -11.40 8.03
CA VAL A 86 -0.13 -11.99 6.76
C VAL A 86 -1.30 -12.95 7.01
N ARG A 87 -1.22 -13.85 7.99
CA ARG A 87 -2.32 -14.76 8.32
C ARG A 87 -3.58 -14.02 8.79
N ARG A 88 -3.43 -12.87 9.44
CA ARG A 88 -4.53 -11.97 9.81
C ARG A 88 -5.08 -11.16 8.65
N GLY A 89 -4.41 -11.21 7.49
CA GLY A 89 -4.85 -10.54 6.26
C GLY A 89 -4.26 -9.15 6.04
N LEU A 90 -3.18 -8.76 6.73
CA LEU A 90 -2.38 -7.60 6.38
C LEU A 90 -1.23 -8.04 5.48
N VAL A 91 -1.30 -7.69 4.19
CA VAL A 91 -0.33 -8.16 3.19
C VAL A 91 0.26 -6.97 2.46
N GLN A 92 1.60 -6.90 2.42
CA GLN A 92 2.32 -5.85 1.71
C GLN A 92 2.94 -6.36 0.41
N VAL A 93 2.81 -5.56 -0.65
CA VAL A 93 3.61 -5.63 -1.87
C VAL A 93 4.66 -4.54 -1.79
N LEU A 94 5.92 -4.94 -1.69
CA LEU A 94 7.05 -4.04 -1.59
C LEU A 94 7.35 -3.38 -2.95
N GLU A 95 7.96 -2.20 -2.90
CA GLU A 95 8.52 -1.53 -4.07
C GLU A 95 9.51 -2.45 -4.80
N GLY A 96 9.59 -2.35 -6.15
CA GLY A 96 10.55 -3.13 -6.94
C GLY A 96 10.06 -4.51 -7.37
N ARG A 97 8.76 -4.80 -7.26
CA ARG A 97 8.08 -6.01 -7.77
C ARG A 97 8.38 -7.31 -7.01
N HIS A 98 9.60 -7.53 -6.55
CA HIS A 98 10.07 -8.65 -5.71
C HIS A 98 9.51 -10.04 -6.08
N CYS A 99 9.45 -10.36 -7.38
CA CYS A 99 9.14 -11.70 -7.83
C CYS A 99 10.33 -12.63 -7.59
N PHE A 100 10.07 -13.89 -7.28
CA PHE A 100 11.10 -14.94 -7.32
C PHE A 100 11.46 -15.20 -8.78
N ARG A 101 12.56 -14.62 -9.24
CA ARG A 101 12.92 -14.50 -10.66
C ARG A 101 13.13 -15.83 -11.36
N SER A 102 13.58 -16.87 -10.64
CA SER A 102 13.80 -18.23 -11.12
C SER A 102 12.53 -19.08 -11.19
N LEU A 103 11.49 -18.68 -10.47
CA LEU A 103 10.21 -19.38 -10.47
C LEU A 103 9.33 -18.93 -11.66
N THR A 104 8.45 -19.79 -12.10
CA THR A 104 7.38 -19.43 -13.04
C THR A 104 6.41 -18.42 -12.41
N VAL A 105 5.59 -17.78 -13.22
CA VAL A 105 4.50 -16.90 -12.76
C VAL A 105 3.57 -17.67 -11.81
N GLU A 106 3.13 -18.88 -12.18
CA GLU A 106 2.23 -19.70 -11.35
C GLU A 106 2.87 -20.11 -10.03
N GLU A 107 4.13 -20.55 -10.03
CA GLU A 107 4.85 -20.85 -8.78
C GLU A 107 4.97 -19.63 -7.87
N ASN A 108 5.24 -18.43 -8.42
CA ASN A 108 5.21 -17.19 -7.65
C ASN A 108 3.85 -16.98 -6.98
N LEU A 109 2.75 -17.16 -7.71
CA LEU A 109 1.40 -17.00 -7.15
C LEU A 109 1.15 -18.01 -6.01
N VAL A 110 1.49 -19.28 -6.23
CA VAL A 110 1.31 -20.37 -5.25
C VAL A 110 2.00 -20.05 -3.92
N THR A 111 3.17 -19.39 -3.94
CA THR A 111 3.86 -19.03 -2.67
C THR A 111 3.01 -18.17 -1.75
N GLY A 112 2.11 -17.32 -2.28
CA GLY A 112 1.19 -16.51 -1.48
C GLY A 112 0.16 -17.35 -0.71
N GLY A 113 -0.40 -18.38 -1.34
CA GLY A 113 -1.31 -19.31 -0.70
C GLY A 113 -0.62 -20.19 0.35
N VAL A 114 0.60 -20.64 0.06
CA VAL A 114 1.44 -21.40 1.03
C VAL A 114 1.75 -20.55 2.26
N ALA A 115 2.08 -19.29 2.10
CA ALA A 115 2.36 -18.38 3.22
C ALA A 115 1.18 -18.23 4.19
N ARG A 116 -0.06 -18.34 3.67
CA ARG A 116 -1.29 -18.35 4.47
C ARG A 116 -1.55 -19.71 5.14
N GLY A 117 -0.93 -20.78 4.67
CA GLY A 117 -1.20 -22.15 5.12
C GLY A 117 -2.35 -22.83 4.38
N SER A 118 -2.63 -22.41 3.13
CA SER A 118 -3.73 -22.95 2.31
C SER A 118 -3.49 -24.39 1.85
N GLY A 119 -4.55 -25.19 1.84
CA GLY A 119 -4.54 -26.51 1.21
C GLY A 119 -4.56 -26.45 -0.34
N ARG A 120 -4.25 -27.56 -1.00
CA ARG A 120 -4.18 -27.63 -2.48
C ARG A 120 -5.45 -27.15 -3.19
N ALA A 121 -6.62 -27.53 -2.68
CA ALA A 121 -7.91 -27.13 -3.28
C ALA A 121 -8.15 -25.62 -3.18
N GLU A 122 -7.81 -25.01 -2.05
CA GLU A 122 -7.90 -23.55 -1.85
C GLU A 122 -6.94 -22.81 -2.76
N ILE A 123 -5.68 -23.30 -2.88
CA ILE A 123 -4.67 -22.70 -3.80
C ILE A 123 -5.19 -22.74 -5.25
N ALA A 124 -5.78 -23.86 -5.69
CA ALA A 124 -6.34 -23.95 -7.03
C ALA A 124 -7.49 -22.95 -7.25
N GLN A 125 -8.37 -22.80 -6.28
CA GLN A 125 -9.46 -21.81 -6.33
C GLN A 125 -8.93 -20.38 -6.37
N ASP A 126 -7.94 -20.06 -5.53
CA ASP A 126 -7.34 -18.72 -5.46
C ASP A 126 -6.55 -18.38 -6.73
N LEU A 127 -5.92 -19.38 -7.39
CA LEU A 127 -5.29 -19.21 -8.69
C LEU A 127 -6.31 -18.80 -9.77
N GLU A 128 -7.46 -19.49 -9.86
CA GLU A 128 -8.48 -19.13 -10.85
C GLU A 128 -9.06 -17.72 -10.57
N ARG A 129 -9.27 -17.31 -9.31
CA ARG A 129 -9.67 -15.95 -8.95
C ARG A 129 -8.61 -14.92 -9.36
N THR A 130 -7.34 -15.22 -9.10
CA THR A 130 -6.21 -14.35 -9.49
C THR A 130 -6.10 -14.24 -11.01
N TYR A 131 -6.31 -15.32 -11.75
CA TYR A 131 -6.34 -15.31 -13.21
C TYR A 131 -7.56 -14.57 -13.77
N ALA A 132 -8.71 -14.64 -13.12
CA ALA A 132 -9.87 -13.82 -13.49
C ALA A 132 -9.58 -12.33 -13.34
N THR A 133 -8.86 -11.94 -12.27
CA THR A 133 -8.42 -10.56 -12.06
C THR A 133 -7.33 -10.14 -13.06
N PHE A 134 -6.34 -11.00 -13.30
CA PHE A 134 -5.20 -10.75 -14.17
C PHE A 134 -5.08 -11.85 -15.27
N PRO A 135 -5.92 -11.83 -16.33
CA PRO A 135 -5.93 -12.89 -17.36
C PRO A 135 -4.57 -13.09 -18.01
N ARG A 136 -3.77 -12.01 -18.13
CA ARG A 136 -2.42 -12.07 -18.70
C ARG A 136 -1.50 -13.01 -17.91
N LEU A 137 -1.68 -13.15 -16.59
CA LEU A 137 -0.90 -14.09 -15.78
C LEU A 137 -1.24 -15.56 -16.13
N LYS A 138 -2.50 -15.86 -16.49
CA LYS A 138 -2.89 -17.20 -16.93
C LYS A 138 -2.20 -17.58 -18.24
N GLU A 139 -2.12 -16.65 -19.19
CA GLU A 139 -1.41 -16.84 -20.45
C GLU A 139 0.08 -17.11 -20.24
N LYS A 140 0.68 -16.42 -19.25
CA LYS A 140 2.10 -16.49 -18.91
C LYS A 140 2.44 -17.42 -17.75
N ARG A 141 1.50 -18.25 -17.27
CA ARG A 141 1.66 -19.03 -16.04
C ARG A 141 2.92 -19.90 -15.99
N LYS A 142 3.33 -20.45 -17.14
CA LYS A 142 4.53 -21.30 -17.27
C LYS A 142 5.81 -20.52 -17.58
N ALA A 143 5.72 -19.22 -17.86
CA ALA A 143 6.89 -18.39 -18.14
C ALA A 143 7.68 -18.13 -16.85
N THR A 144 9.01 -18.16 -16.94
CA THR A 144 9.90 -17.74 -15.86
C THR A 144 9.66 -16.27 -15.55
N SER A 145 9.31 -15.95 -14.30
CA SER A 145 8.89 -14.60 -13.90
C SER A 145 9.94 -13.52 -14.17
N GLY A 146 11.22 -13.83 -14.00
CA GLY A 146 12.31 -12.91 -14.29
C GLY A 146 12.45 -12.51 -15.76
N LEU A 147 11.84 -13.25 -16.68
CA LEU A 147 11.84 -13.00 -18.13
C LEU A 147 10.54 -12.34 -18.63
N THR A 148 9.59 -12.09 -17.76
CA THR A 148 8.34 -11.39 -18.12
C THR A 148 8.53 -9.87 -18.11
N SER A 149 7.61 -9.13 -18.75
CA SER A 149 7.64 -7.67 -18.76
C SER A 149 7.47 -7.10 -17.35
N GLY A 150 7.90 -5.84 -17.16
CA GLY A 150 7.75 -5.16 -15.87
C GLY A 150 6.31 -5.09 -15.36
N GLY A 151 5.34 -4.91 -16.26
CA GLY A 151 3.92 -4.94 -15.90
C GLY A 151 3.44 -6.33 -15.48
N GLU A 152 3.88 -7.40 -16.17
CA GLU A 152 3.58 -8.78 -15.80
C GLU A 152 4.21 -9.15 -14.44
N GLN A 153 5.43 -8.69 -14.16
CA GLN A 153 6.06 -8.87 -12.86
C GLN A 153 5.30 -8.16 -11.75
N GLN A 154 4.84 -6.92 -11.98
CA GLN A 154 4.02 -6.18 -11.02
C GLN A 154 2.67 -6.88 -10.76
N MET A 155 1.99 -7.32 -11.83
CA MET A 155 0.76 -8.11 -11.68
C MET A 155 1.02 -9.42 -10.93
N THR A 156 2.17 -10.08 -11.14
CA THR A 156 2.57 -11.30 -10.43
C THR A 156 2.78 -11.03 -8.94
N ALA A 157 3.44 -9.92 -8.57
CA ALA A 157 3.65 -9.53 -7.17
C ALA A 157 2.31 -9.23 -6.46
N ILE A 158 1.41 -8.47 -7.12
CA ILE A 158 0.07 -8.19 -6.60
C ILE A 158 -0.76 -9.49 -6.54
N GLY A 159 -0.76 -10.29 -7.58
CA GLY A 159 -1.45 -11.57 -7.63
C GLY A 159 -1.02 -12.51 -6.50
N ARG A 160 0.29 -12.61 -6.25
CA ARG A 160 0.84 -13.36 -5.11
C ARG A 160 0.29 -12.87 -3.77
N ALA A 161 0.17 -11.55 -3.59
CA ALA A 161 -0.43 -10.97 -2.39
C ALA A 161 -1.92 -11.33 -2.28
N LEU A 162 -2.67 -11.31 -3.39
CA LEU A 162 -4.10 -11.70 -3.42
C LEU A 162 -4.32 -13.17 -3.07
N MET A 163 -3.38 -14.08 -3.42
CA MET A 163 -3.40 -15.49 -3.02
C MET A 163 -3.40 -15.67 -1.48
N SER A 164 -2.93 -14.69 -0.72
CA SER A 164 -3.01 -14.68 0.74
C SER A 164 -4.39 -14.24 1.27
N ARG A 165 -5.37 -13.96 0.41
CA ARG A 165 -6.72 -13.43 0.74
C ARG A 165 -6.64 -12.25 1.71
N PRO A 166 -6.00 -11.13 1.33
CA PRO A 166 -5.81 -9.99 2.22
C PRO A 166 -7.15 -9.36 2.62
N ARG A 167 -7.23 -8.84 3.84
CA ARG A 167 -8.25 -7.91 4.30
C ARG A 167 -7.81 -6.47 4.09
N LEU A 168 -6.49 -6.23 4.22
CA LEU A 168 -5.82 -4.98 3.89
C LEU A 168 -4.62 -5.28 3.01
N LEU A 169 -4.65 -4.76 1.78
CA LEU A 169 -3.54 -4.83 0.83
C LEU A 169 -2.77 -3.51 0.90
N VAL A 170 -1.48 -3.60 1.23
CA VAL A 170 -0.56 -2.47 1.32
C VAL A 170 0.35 -2.50 0.10
N LEU A 171 0.38 -1.42 -0.69
CA LEU A 171 1.11 -1.33 -1.95
C LEU A 171 2.13 -0.19 -1.90
N ASP A 172 3.39 -0.50 -2.15
CA ASP A 172 4.48 0.48 -2.19
C ASP A 172 4.87 0.77 -3.64
N GLU A 173 4.54 1.97 -4.12
CA GLU A 173 4.82 2.49 -5.46
C GLU A 173 4.49 1.52 -6.62
N PRO A 174 3.25 0.96 -6.68
CA PRO A 174 2.91 -0.03 -7.68
C PRO A 174 2.95 0.46 -9.12
N SER A 175 2.97 1.77 -9.35
CA SER A 175 3.03 2.39 -10.69
C SER A 175 4.45 2.59 -11.22
N MET A 176 5.48 2.50 -10.36
CA MET A 176 6.84 2.92 -10.69
C MET A 176 7.43 2.13 -11.87
N GLY A 177 7.93 2.85 -12.88
CA GLY A 177 8.59 2.26 -14.06
C GLY A 177 7.66 1.44 -14.95
N LEU A 178 6.35 1.70 -14.92
CA LEU A 178 5.36 1.05 -15.77
C LEU A 178 4.77 2.02 -16.81
N ALA A 179 4.37 1.47 -17.96
CA ALA A 179 3.64 2.24 -18.97
C ALA A 179 2.28 2.69 -18.43
N PRO A 180 1.80 3.92 -18.77
CA PRO A 180 0.56 4.49 -18.23
C PRO A 180 -0.68 3.61 -18.42
N LEU A 181 -0.76 2.85 -19.51
CA LEU A 181 -1.87 1.92 -19.76
C LEU A 181 -1.88 0.78 -18.74
N ILE A 182 -0.71 0.23 -18.41
CA ILE A 182 -0.57 -0.86 -17.43
C ILE A 182 -0.92 -0.35 -16.02
N VAL A 183 -0.45 0.84 -15.66
CA VAL A 183 -0.79 1.49 -14.39
C VAL A 183 -2.30 1.61 -14.24
N ARG A 184 -2.98 2.19 -15.25
CA ARG A 184 -4.45 2.33 -15.22
C ARG A 184 -5.18 1.00 -15.12
N ASP A 185 -4.69 -0.04 -15.81
CA ASP A 185 -5.29 -1.38 -15.74
C ASP A 185 -5.16 -1.98 -14.34
N ILE A 186 -3.97 -1.90 -13.72
CA ILE A 186 -3.73 -2.38 -12.34
C ILE A 186 -4.65 -1.65 -11.35
N PHE A 187 -4.67 -0.32 -11.36
CA PHE A 187 -5.49 0.44 -10.42
C PHE A 187 -6.99 0.21 -10.61
N ARG A 188 -7.47 0.07 -11.87
CA ARG A 188 -8.86 -0.29 -12.15
C ARG A 188 -9.23 -1.65 -11.56
N LYS A 189 -8.36 -2.66 -11.69
CA LYS A 189 -8.57 -4.00 -11.12
C LYS A 189 -8.55 -3.97 -9.60
N LEU A 190 -7.64 -3.21 -8.99
CA LEU A 190 -7.61 -3.00 -7.55
C LEU A 190 -8.90 -2.33 -7.04
N LYS A 191 -9.38 -1.28 -7.73
CA LYS A 191 -10.65 -0.63 -7.37
C LYS A 191 -11.85 -1.55 -7.57
N SER A 192 -11.84 -2.40 -8.61
CA SER A 192 -12.87 -3.43 -8.80
C SER A 192 -12.91 -4.42 -7.65
N LEU A 193 -11.76 -4.95 -7.20
CA LEU A 193 -11.66 -5.83 -6.03
C LEU A 193 -12.13 -5.14 -4.74
N ASN A 194 -11.76 -3.87 -4.55
CA ASN A 194 -12.25 -3.08 -3.43
C ASN A 194 -13.79 -3.01 -3.41
N GLN A 195 -14.41 -2.72 -4.57
CA GLN A 195 -15.87 -2.56 -4.68
C GLN A 195 -16.63 -3.88 -4.59
N SER A 196 -16.11 -4.96 -5.19
CA SER A 196 -16.81 -6.25 -5.26
C SER A 196 -16.57 -7.16 -4.06
N GLU A 197 -15.41 -7.06 -3.42
CA GLU A 197 -14.99 -7.96 -2.33
C GLU A 197 -14.79 -7.23 -0.99
N GLY A 198 -14.91 -5.90 -0.96
CA GLY A 198 -14.68 -5.11 0.24
C GLY A 198 -13.20 -5.06 0.66
N LEU A 199 -12.26 -5.34 -0.27
CA LEU A 199 -10.82 -5.30 -0.01
C LEU A 199 -10.39 -3.88 0.37
N SER A 200 -9.84 -3.69 1.56
CA SER A 200 -9.22 -2.42 1.93
C SER A 200 -7.84 -2.29 1.29
N ILE A 201 -7.49 -1.10 0.84
CA ILE A 201 -6.22 -0.86 0.16
C ILE A 201 -5.55 0.39 0.72
N LEU A 202 -4.27 0.26 1.09
CA LEU A 202 -3.39 1.38 1.37
C LEU A 202 -2.32 1.41 0.27
N VAL A 203 -2.33 2.45 -0.56
CA VAL A 203 -1.36 2.60 -1.64
C VAL A 203 -0.49 3.82 -1.41
N ALA A 204 0.83 3.61 -1.31
CA ALA A 204 1.81 4.70 -1.33
C ALA A 204 2.20 4.98 -2.77
N GLU A 205 2.15 6.25 -3.17
CA GLU A 205 2.45 6.69 -4.53
C GLU A 205 3.11 8.06 -4.54
N GLN A 206 4.04 8.25 -5.48
CA GLN A 206 4.53 9.57 -5.84
C GLN A 206 3.61 10.21 -6.88
N ASN A 207 3.04 9.43 -7.79
CA ASN A 207 2.11 9.91 -8.81
C ASN A 207 0.71 10.18 -8.21
N SER A 208 0.53 11.38 -7.67
CA SER A 208 -0.73 11.80 -7.04
C SER A 208 -1.94 11.75 -7.99
N THR A 209 -1.75 12.03 -9.28
CA THR A 209 -2.83 12.03 -10.28
C THR A 209 -3.48 10.65 -10.39
N VAL A 210 -2.66 9.60 -10.47
CA VAL A 210 -3.17 8.23 -10.55
C VAL A 210 -3.78 7.82 -9.21
N ALA A 211 -3.05 8.02 -8.10
CA ALA A 211 -3.52 7.61 -6.79
C ALA A 211 -4.87 8.26 -6.42
N LEU A 212 -4.99 9.59 -6.57
CA LEU A 212 -6.23 10.33 -6.27
C LEU A 212 -7.41 9.99 -7.18
N GLN A 213 -7.16 9.42 -8.36
CA GLN A 213 -8.23 8.98 -9.27
C GLN A 213 -9.00 7.77 -8.72
N TYR A 214 -8.32 6.89 -7.97
CA TYR A 214 -8.87 5.61 -7.51
C TYR A 214 -9.08 5.55 -5.99
N ALA A 215 -8.45 6.44 -5.22
CA ALA A 215 -8.60 6.51 -3.78
C ALA A 215 -9.93 7.17 -3.34
N ASP A 216 -10.41 6.78 -2.17
CA ASP A 216 -11.54 7.42 -1.48
C ASP A 216 -11.04 8.59 -0.62
N ARG A 217 -9.91 8.41 0.07
CA ARG A 217 -9.19 9.44 0.85
C ARG A 217 -7.71 9.40 0.55
N ALA A 218 -7.02 10.47 0.89
CA ALA A 218 -5.56 10.49 0.86
C ALA A 218 -4.99 11.21 2.08
N THR A 219 -3.79 10.75 2.47
CA THR A 219 -2.91 11.41 3.44
C THR A 219 -1.63 11.80 2.72
N VAL A 220 -1.19 13.04 2.91
CA VAL A 220 0.05 13.57 2.33
C VAL A 220 1.15 13.53 3.38
N LEU A 221 2.28 12.93 3.02
CA LEU A 221 3.50 12.89 3.82
C LEU A 221 4.53 13.87 3.29
N GLU A 222 5.12 14.63 4.18
CA GLU A 222 6.27 15.48 3.92
C GLU A 222 7.29 15.34 5.06
N ASN A 223 8.55 15.02 4.73
CA ASN A 223 9.64 14.90 5.70
C ASN A 223 9.27 14.06 6.94
N GLY A 224 8.61 12.93 6.72
CA GLY A 224 8.23 12.01 7.80
C GLY A 224 7.06 12.45 8.67
N VAL A 225 6.28 13.45 8.24
CA VAL A 225 5.09 13.96 8.96
C VAL A 225 3.87 13.90 8.06
N SER A 226 2.70 13.56 8.62
CA SER A 226 1.41 13.69 7.94
C SER A 226 0.97 15.15 7.95
N VAL A 227 1.02 15.83 6.78
CA VAL A 227 0.76 17.29 6.68
C VAL A 227 -0.65 17.63 6.21
N LEU A 228 -1.32 16.69 5.52
CA LEU A 228 -2.66 16.92 4.98
C LEU A 228 -3.41 15.60 4.88
N GLU A 229 -4.71 15.62 5.19
CA GLU A 229 -5.59 14.46 5.04
C GLU A 229 -6.97 14.92 4.59
N GLY A 230 -7.62 14.16 3.72
CA GLY A 230 -8.98 14.47 3.29
C GLY A 230 -9.50 13.55 2.18
N PRO A 231 -10.76 13.77 1.73
CA PRO A 231 -11.34 13.08 0.59
C PRO A 231 -10.49 13.28 -0.66
N ALA A 232 -10.20 12.20 -1.41
CA ALA A 232 -9.36 12.25 -2.60
C ALA A 232 -9.90 13.22 -3.66
N ALA A 233 -11.23 13.31 -3.80
CA ALA A 233 -11.89 14.25 -4.72
C ALA A 233 -11.59 15.73 -4.38
N ALA A 234 -11.56 16.08 -3.08
CA ALA A 234 -11.24 17.43 -2.62
C ALA A 234 -9.75 17.75 -2.85
N LEU A 235 -8.86 16.81 -2.50
CA LEU A 235 -7.42 16.98 -2.67
C LEU A 235 -7.01 17.10 -4.14
N ARG A 236 -7.71 16.42 -5.05
CA ARG A 236 -7.47 16.51 -6.49
C ARG A 236 -7.75 17.90 -7.08
N GLN A 237 -8.59 18.70 -6.43
CA GLN A 237 -8.94 20.07 -6.88
C GLN A 237 -7.98 21.13 -6.33
N ARG A 238 -7.15 20.80 -5.35
CA ARG A 238 -6.24 21.73 -4.68
C ARG A 238 -4.98 21.97 -5.52
N ASP A 239 -4.73 23.24 -5.87
CA ASP A 239 -3.57 23.63 -6.68
C ASP A 239 -2.24 23.53 -5.91
N ASP A 240 -2.26 23.66 -4.58
CA ASP A 240 -1.10 23.45 -3.72
C ASP A 240 -0.66 21.97 -3.70
N VAL A 241 -1.60 21.02 -3.70
CA VAL A 241 -1.30 19.60 -3.86
C VAL A 241 -0.71 19.32 -5.24
N LYS A 242 -1.23 19.98 -6.29
CA LYS A 242 -0.68 19.88 -7.64
C LYS A 242 0.72 20.50 -7.73
N ALA A 243 0.92 21.73 -7.24
CA ALA A 243 2.21 22.42 -7.26
C ALA A 243 3.30 21.64 -6.54
N PHE A 244 2.98 21.05 -5.38
CA PHE A 244 3.91 20.27 -4.56
C PHE A 244 4.42 19.01 -5.28
N TYR A 245 3.58 18.38 -6.13
CA TYR A 245 3.90 17.11 -6.81
C TYR A 245 4.28 17.24 -8.27
N PHE A 246 3.96 18.39 -8.92
CA PHE A 246 4.29 18.63 -10.33
C PHE A 246 5.55 19.48 -10.54
N GLY A 247 6.23 19.91 -9.48
CA GLY A 247 7.50 20.63 -9.58
C GLY A 247 7.40 22.05 -10.12
N GLU A 248 6.21 22.65 -10.15
CA GLU A 248 6.01 24.03 -10.54
C GLU A 248 5.85 24.91 -9.29
N GLY A 249 6.95 25.54 -8.86
CA GLY A 249 6.92 26.68 -7.95
C GLY A 249 7.21 26.36 -6.48
N SER A 250 8.31 26.95 -6.01
CA SER A 250 8.60 27.12 -4.59
C SER A 250 7.54 28.01 -3.95
N VAL A 251 6.60 27.41 -3.23
CA VAL A 251 5.71 28.15 -2.33
C VAL A 251 6.31 28.10 -0.94
N SER A 252 6.65 29.26 -0.40
CA SER A 252 7.11 29.45 0.97
C SER A 252 6.14 28.81 1.95
N ALA A 253 6.65 27.86 2.74
CA ALA A 253 5.90 27.18 3.77
C ALA A 253 5.51 28.15 4.89
N ASP A 254 4.27 28.64 4.87
CA ASP A 254 3.62 29.20 6.05
C ASP A 254 3.09 28.02 6.89
N ARG A 255 3.79 27.73 7.98
CA ARG A 255 3.49 26.62 8.89
C ARG A 255 2.22 26.94 9.67
N ARG A 256 1.07 26.47 9.22
CA ARG A 256 -0.16 26.43 10.03
C ARG A 256 -0.53 24.99 10.33
N ALA A 257 -0.85 24.78 11.62
CA ALA A 257 -1.28 23.51 12.18
C ALA A 257 -2.40 22.85 11.35
N VAL A 258 -2.32 21.53 11.27
CA VAL A 258 -3.31 20.66 10.61
C VAL A 258 -4.68 20.88 11.26
N GLU A 259 -5.58 21.63 10.61
CA GLU A 259 -7.00 21.64 10.96
C GLU A 259 -7.70 20.49 10.21
N PRO A 260 -8.42 19.61 10.93
CA PRO A 260 -9.23 18.58 10.27
C PRO A 260 -10.39 19.26 9.54
N ILE A 261 -10.54 18.98 8.25
CA ILE A 261 -11.71 19.39 7.48
C ILE A 261 -12.90 18.54 7.95
N LEU A 262 -13.73 19.12 8.81
CA LEU A 262 -15.04 18.55 9.16
C LEU A 262 -15.97 18.62 7.92
N PRO A 263 -16.78 17.58 7.65
CA PRO A 263 -17.79 17.67 6.62
C PRO A 263 -18.80 18.75 6.99
N ALA A 264 -19.15 19.58 6.02
CA ALA A 264 -20.25 20.55 6.15
C ALA A 264 -21.56 19.81 6.49
N ALA A 265 -22.34 20.40 7.37
CA ALA A 265 -23.59 19.89 7.91
C ALA A 265 -24.67 19.72 6.83
#